data_bf9e0530fb95b072bf36bcd5f50d1d33
#
_entry.id   bf9e0530fb95b072bf36bcd5f50d1d33
#
_cell.length_a   1.000
_cell.length_b   1.000
_cell.length_c   1.000
_cell.angle_alpha   90.00
_cell.angle_beta   90.00
_cell.angle_gamma   90.00
#
_symmetry.space_group_name_H-M   'P 1'
#
loop_
_entity.id
_entity.type
_entity.pdbx_description
1 polymer ?
#
loop_
_entity_poly.entity_id
_entity_poly.type
_entity_poly.pdbx_seq_one_letter_code
_entity_poly.pdbx_strand_id
1 'polypeptide(L)'
;LIAEFSAFFLITFNFTLVLSLMSLTSQLNKISTLELAQALMERLSISPNDWHGLKSNRNARASEQLAAAMVFLLKNQPQEAQVRLEQAVGWLDKSISAPPCPTHGKS
;
A
#
# COMPACT_ATOMS: atom_id res chain seq x y z
N LEU A 1 -2.99 -32.56 -35.65
CA LEU A 1 -4.03 -32.73 -34.64
C LEU A 1 -3.56 -32.27 -33.25
N ILE A 2 -2.40 -32.75 -32.77
CA ILE A 2 -1.86 -32.36 -31.48
C ILE A 2 -1.47 -30.88 -31.50
N ALA A 3 -0.86 -30.39 -32.58
CA ALA A 3 -0.48 -29.00 -32.73
C ALA A 3 -1.70 -28.06 -32.75
N GLU A 4 -2.76 -28.47 -33.42
CA GLU A 4 -4.02 -27.68 -33.47
C GLU A 4 -4.67 -27.59 -32.10
N PHE A 5 -4.65 -28.70 -31.34
CA PHE A 5 -5.19 -28.75 -30.00
C PHE A 5 -4.41 -27.80 -29.06
N SER A 6 -3.07 -27.82 -29.16
CA SER A 6 -2.23 -26.96 -28.36
C SER A 6 -2.47 -25.49 -28.66
N ALA A 7 -2.61 -25.10 -29.93
CA ALA A 7 -2.89 -23.73 -30.32
C ALA A 7 -4.25 -23.27 -29.78
N PHE A 8 -5.27 -24.12 -29.89
CA PHE A 8 -6.60 -23.82 -29.36
C PHE A 8 -6.55 -23.63 -27.83
N PHE A 9 -5.81 -24.50 -27.15
CA PHE A 9 -5.66 -24.42 -25.70
C PHE A 9 -5.00 -23.09 -25.29
N LEU A 10 -3.93 -22.68 -25.98
CA LEU A 10 -3.24 -21.43 -25.69
C LEU A 10 -4.13 -20.20 -25.93
N ILE A 11 -4.91 -20.20 -27.02
CA ILE A 11 -5.83 -19.13 -27.32
C ILE A 11 -6.91 -19.03 -26.24
N THR A 12 -7.48 -20.17 -25.83
CA THR A 12 -8.50 -20.21 -24.79
C THR A 12 -7.95 -19.72 -23.45
N PHE A 13 -6.74 -20.13 -23.10
CA PHE A 13 -6.07 -19.71 -21.86
C PHE A 13 -5.85 -18.20 -21.84
N ASN A 14 -5.33 -17.63 -22.95
CA ASN A 14 -5.09 -16.19 -23.05
C ASN A 14 -6.40 -15.40 -22.98
N PHE A 15 -7.47 -15.91 -23.59
CA PHE A 15 -8.79 -15.26 -23.56
C PHE A 15 -9.33 -15.25 -22.12
N THR A 16 -9.22 -16.36 -21.41
CA THR A 16 -9.63 -16.45 -20.00
C THR A 16 -8.87 -15.47 -19.12
N LEU A 17 -7.53 -15.35 -19.33
CA LEU A 17 -6.70 -14.41 -18.59
C LEU A 17 -7.13 -12.97 -18.84
N VAL A 18 -7.39 -12.60 -20.10
CA VAL A 18 -7.84 -11.25 -20.46
C VAL A 18 -9.18 -10.95 -19.80
N LEU A 19 -10.15 -11.87 -19.84
CA LEU A 19 -11.44 -11.68 -19.19
C LEU A 19 -11.29 -11.50 -17.67
N SER A 20 -10.40 -12.26 -17.05
CA SER A 20 -10.11 -12.14 -15.62
C SER A 20 -9.57 -10.76 -15.28
N LEU A 21 -8.63 -10.24 -16.09
CA LEU A 21 -8.07 -8.89 -15.91
C LEU A 21 -9.13 -7.81 -16.12
N MET A 22 -9.99 -7.96 -17.11
CA MET A 22 -11.09 -7.03 -17.37
C MET A 22 -12.09 -7.01 -16.21
N SER A 23 -12.40 -8.16 -15.63
CA SER A 23 -13.28 -8.25 -14.47
C SER A 23 -12.68 -7.52 -13.26
N LEU A 24 -11.38 -7.71 -13.01
CA LEU A 24 -10.69 -7.01 -11.93
C LEU A 24 -10.71 -5.50 -12.15
N THR A 25 -10.42 -5.03 -13.36
CA THR A 25 -10.45 -3.61 -13.70
C THR A 25 -11.85 -3.05 -13.49
N SER A 26 -12.90 -3.77 -13.92
CA SER A 26 -14.28 -3.37 -13.73
C SER A 26 -14.63 -3.25 -12.25
N GLN A 27 -14.17 -4.19 -11.42
CA GLN A 27 -14.40 -4.13 -9.98
C GLN A 27 -13.70 -2.93 -9.34
N LEU A 28 -12.45 -2.66 -9.73
CA LEU A 28 -11.69 -1.51 -9.24
C LEU A 28 -12.35 -0.19 -9.63
N ASN A 29 -12.91 -0.10 -10.83
CA ASN A 29 -13.58 1.11 -11.31
C ASN A 29 -14.86 1.44 -10.54
N LYS A 30 -15.45 0.49 -9.84
CA LYS A 30 -16.63 0.69 -9.01
C LYS A 30 -16.29 1.26 -7.63
N ILE A 31 -15.03 1.20 -7.22
CA ILE A 31 -14.58 1.68 -5.93
C ILE A 31 -14.17 3.13 -6.09
N SER A 32 -14.58 4.00 -5.15
CA SER A 32 -14.20 5.41 -5.20
C SER A 32 -12.70 5.58 -4.96
N THR A 33 -12.15 6.71 -5.40
CA THR A 33 -10.75 7.04 -5.16
C THR A 33 -10.43 7.04 -3.67
N LEU A 34 -11.32 7.60 -2.86
CA LEU A 34 -11.14 7.61 -1.40
C LEU A 34 -11.10 6.19 -0.83
N GLU A 35 -12.01 5.33 -1.26
CA GLU A 35 -12.03 3.94 -0.80
C GLU A 35 -10.74 3.20 -1.17
N LEU A 36 -10.23 3.43 -2.40
CA LEU A 36 -8.94 2.85 -2.81
C LEU A 36 -7.80 3.35 -1.94
N ALA A 37 -7.77 4.65 -1.66
CA ALA A 37 -6.73 5.22 -0.80
C ALA A 37 -6.82 4.68 0.62
N GLN A 38 -8.02 4.51 1.16
CA GLN A 38 -8.21 3.94 2.49
C GLN A 38 -7.76 2.49 2.54
N ALA A 39 -8.06 1.70 1.51
CA ALA A 39 -7.61 0.32 1.43
C ALA A 39 -6.07 0.24 1.38
N LEU A 40 -5.44 1.13 0.62
CA LEU A 40 -3.98 1.20 0.57
C LEU A 40 -3.40 1.58 1.93
N MET A 41 -3.98 2.58 2.59
CA MET A 41 -3.56 2.99 3.94
C MET A 41 -3.62 1.83 4.93
N GLU A 42 -4.72 1.06 4.90
CA GLU A 42 -4.87 -0.10 5.78
C GLU A 42 -3.80 -1.14 5.52
N ARG A 43 -3.48 -1.40 4.25
CA ARG A 43 -2.45 -2.39 3.90
C ARG A 43 -1.05 -1.95 4.31
N LEU A 44 -0.79 -0.65 4.32
CA LEU A 44 0.51 -0.10 4.68
C LEU A 44 0.64 0.22 6.17
N SER A 45 -0.46 0.19 6.92
CA SER A 45 -0.44 0.39 8.37
C SER A 45 0.29 -0.77 9.05
N ILE A 46 1.22 -0.41 9.93
CA ILE A 46 2.02 -1.41 10.64
C ILE A 46 1.17 -1.95 11.79
N SER A 47 0.87 -3.25 11.74
CA SER A 47 0.08 -3.89 12.78
C SER A 47 0.88 -4.01 14.08
N PRO A 48 0.21 -4.13 15.25
CA PRO A 48 0.92 -4.34 16.51
C PRO A 48 1.83 -5.57 16.50
N ASN A 49 1.44 -6.63 15.76
CA ASN A 49 2.25 -7.84 15.68
C ASN A 49 3.55 -7.62 14.90
N ASP A 50 3.55 -6.68 13.95
CA ASP A 50 4.71 -6.40 13.10
C ASP A 50 5.52 -5.20 13.58
N TRP A 51 5.05 -4.51 14.61
CA TRP A 51 5.62 -3.25 15.05
C TRP A 51 7.11 -3.35 15.37
N HIS A 52 7.52 -4.34 16.15
CA HIS A 52 8.93 -4.48 16.56
C HIS A 52 9.85 -4.72 15.36
N GLY A 53 9.37 -5.44 14.35
CA GLY A 53 10.16 -5.69 13.14
C GLY A 53 10.21 -4.52 12.18
N LEU A 54 9.16 -3.69 12.16
CA LEU A 54 9.01 -2.63 11.15
C LEU A 54 9.18 -1.22 11.68
N LYS A 55 9.24 -1.01 13.01
CA LYS A 55 9.28 0.34 13.58
C LYS A 55 10.49 1.15 13.12
N SER A 56 11.58 0.49 12.76
CA SER A 56 12.79 1.15 12.27
C SER A 56 12.96 0.99 10.76
N ASN A 57 12.02 0.36 10.08
CA ASN A 57 12.05 0.26 8.63
C ASN A 57 11.56 1.59 8.04
N ARG A 58 12.50 2.39 7.55
CA ARG A 58 12.21 3.75 7.09
C ARG A 58 11.23 3.78 5.91
N ASN A 59 11.39 2.86 4.97
CA ASN A 59 10.49 2.79 3.83
C ASN A 59 9.07 2.45 4.26
N ALA A 60 8.91 1.48 5.17
CA ALA A 60 7.59 1.11 5.69
C ALA A 60 6.95 2.26 6.45
N ARG A 61 7.71 2.95 7.29
CA ARG A 61 7.21 4.09 8.04
C ARG A 61 6.82 5.25 7.13
N ALA A 62 7.65 5.56 6.14
CA ALA A 62 7.33 6.61 5.17
C ALA A 62 6.10 6.25 4.35
N SER A 63 5.97 5.00 3.92
CA SER A 63 4.82 4.54 3.13
C SER A 63 3.52 4.66 3.91
N GLU A 64 3.54 4.29 5.19
CA GLU A 64 2.38 4.44 6.08
C GLU A 64 1.92 5.89 6.14
N GLN A 65 2.85 6.82 6.37
CA GLN A 65 2.53 8.23 6.46
C GLN A 65 2.07 8.81 5.13
N LEU A 66 2.69 8.39 4.03
CA LEU A 66 2.33 8.87 2.71
C LEU A 66 0.91 8.44 2.31
N ALA A 67 0.55 7.19 2.60
CA ALA A 67 -0.80 6.70 2.33
C ALA A 67 -1.84 7.45 3.17
N ALA A 68 -1.55 7.71 4.45
CA ALA A 68 -2.42 8.49 5.31
C ALA A 68 -2.59 9.92 4.78
N ALA A 69 -1.51 10.54 4.28
CA ALA A 69 -1.59 11.87 3.70
C ALA A 69 -2.55 11.90 2.50
N MET A 70 -2.50 10.89 1.65
CA MET A 70 -3.40 10.80 0.50
C MET A 70 -4.86 10.76 0.94
N VAL A 71 -5.19 9.97 1.95
CA VAL A 71 -6.54 9.89 2.50
C VAL A 71 -6.99 11.26 3.00
N PHE A 72 -6.15 11.97 3.75
CA PHE A 72 -6.50 13.30 4.25
C PHE A 72 -6.71 14.32 3.13
N LEU A 73 -5.89 14.26 2.08
CA LEU A 73 -6.08 15.13 0.91
C LEU A 73 -7.43 14.88 0.24
N LEU A 74 -7.81 13.62 0.08
CA LEU A 74 -9.08 13.25 -0.55
C LEU A 74 -10.29 13.61 0.32
N LYS A 75 -10.08 13.80 1.62
CA LYS A 75 -11.09 14.27 2.55
C LYS A 75 -11.10 15.79 2.73
N ASN A 76 -10.32 16.50 1.91
CA ASN A 76 -10.19 17.98 1.99
C ASN A 76 -9.65 18.45 3.35
N GLN A 77 -8.67 17.71 3.88
CA GLN A 77 -7.98 18.06 5.12
C GLN A 77 -6.49 18.26 4.85
N PRO A 78 -6.13 19.36 4.15
CA PRO A 78 -4.74 19.55 3.70
C PRO A 78 -3.75 19.74 4.84
N GLN A 79 -4.16 20.33 5.97
CA GLN A 79 -3.25 20.53 7.10
C GLN A 79 -2.82 19.20 7.72
N GLU A 80 -3.76 18.26 7.87
CA GLU A 80 -3.44 16.92 8.35
C GLU A 80 -2.57 16.16 7.35
N ALA A 81 -2.86 16.32 6.05
CA ALA A 81 -2.05 15.71 5.00
C ALA A 81 -0.61 16.24 5.07
N GLN A 82 -0.43 17.54 5.28
CA GLN A 82 0.90 18.14 5.38
C GLN A 82 1.71 17.54 6.53
N VAL A 83 1.10 17.39 7.71
CA VAL A 83 1.76 16.78 8.86
C VAL A 83 2.25 15.36 8.51
N ARG A 84 1.40 14.59 7.83
CA ARG A 84 1.77 13.23 7.45
C ARG A 84 2.88 13.21 6.40
N LEU A 85 2.86 14.14 5.45
CA LEU A 85 3.93 14.25 4.46
C LEU A 85 5.25 14.63 5.10
N GLU A 86 5.24 15.53 6.06
CA GLU A 86 6.45 15.91 6.80
C GLU A 86 7.03 14.70 7.55
N GLN A 87 6.17 13.87 8.13
CA GLN A 87 6.60 12.64 8.77
C GLN A 87 7.24 11.68 7.76
N ALA A 88 6.63 11.53 6.58
CA ALA A 88 7.19 10.67 5.55
C ALA A 88 8.57 11.16 5.12
N VAL A 89 8.73 12.46 4.88
CA VAL A 89 10.03 13.05 4.53
C VAL A 89 11.04 12.80 5.63
N GLY A 90 10.64 13.01 6.89
CA GLY A 90 11.52 12.79 8.03
C GLY A 90 12.07 11.37 8.13
N TRP A 91 11.24 10.37 7.80
CA TRP A 91 11.72 8.99 7.77
C TRP A 91 12.70 8.76 6.64
N LEU A 92 12.46 9.37 5.47
CA LEU A 92 13.32 9.18 4.30
C LEU A 92 14.65 9.94 4.42
N ASP A 93 14.65 11.14 4.98
CA ASP A 93 15.87 11.94 5.13
C ASP A 93 16.62 11.65 6.44
N LYS A 94 16.10 10.70 7.24
CA LYS A 94 16.69 10.24 8.49
C LYS A 94 16.68 11.26 9.63
N SER A 95 15.88 12.32 9.52
CA SER A 95 15.69 13.27 10.61
C SER A 95 14.81 12.73 11.72
N ILE A 96 13.98 11.72 11.43
CA ILE A 96 13.14 11.03 12.40
C ILE A 96 13.67 9.63 12.60
N SER A 97 13.69 9.17 13.87
CA SER A 97 14.08 7.81 14.25
C SER A 97 13.07 7.26 15.23
N ALA A 98 12.87 5.93 15.20
CA ALA A 98 12.01 5.28 16.17
C ALA A 98 12.66 5.38 17.56
N PRO A 99 11.88 5.69 18.62
CA PRO A 99 12.43 5.68 19.97
C PRO A 99 12.83 4.26 20.37
N PRO A 100 13.83 4.10 21.24
CA PRO A 100 14.19 2.77 21.74
C PRO A 100 13.00 2.16 22.50
N CYS A 101 12.94 0.82 22.47
CA CYS A 101 11.91 0.09 23.20
C CYS A 101 12.11 0.35 24.71
N PRO A 102 11.05 0.69 25.47
CA PRO A 102 11.21 1.00 26.91
C PRO A 102 11.85 -0.14 27.73
N THR A 103 11.63 -1.38 27.33
CA THR A 103 12.24 -2.53 28.02
C THR A 103 13.73 -2.68 27.75
N HIS A 104 14.22 -2.11 26.63
CA HIS A 104 15.63 -2.17 26.25
C HIS A 104 16.39 -0.90 26.62
N GLY A 105 15.69 0.18 26.93
CA GLY A 105 16.31 1.45 27.28
C GLY A 105 16.80 1.57 28.72
N LYS A 106 16.66 0.51 29.51
CA LYS A 106 17.01 0.51 30.93
C LYS A 106 18.25 -0.30 31.25
N SER A 107 18.99 -0.63 30.27
CA SER A 107 20.22 -1.41 30.48
C SER A 107 21.33 -0.60 31.21
#